data_8b00757d637234ebf7e221c2722ea957
#
_entry.id   8b00757d637234ebf7e221c2722ea957
#
_cell.length_a   1.000
_cell.length_b   1.000
_cell.length_c   1.000
_cell.angle_alpha   90.00
_cell.angle_beta   90.00
_cell.angle_gamma   90.00
#
_symmetry.space_group_name_H-M   'P 1'
#
loop_
_entity.id
_entity.type
_entity.pdbx_description
1 polymer ?
#
loop_
_entity_poly.entity_id
_entity_poly.type
_entity_poly.pdbx_seq_one_letter_code
_entity_poly.pdbx_strand_id
1 'polypeptide(L)'
;MDKLNHSRSNARRKLLTLGAAVVGASLLASCSSLIGPRQVEIPLHKLQAGLDRRFPINERLLELFDVQLTKPQLALQPDQDRVALNVEASVAPPFARAWTGNVAFSGRLYVDPGRSAVMMAEPRVDRLQLGNPEAERRLTSVANGLIDSVARDLPVYTFDQSDLRYAGVQFVPTRIQTTRTGLLVSLEPAK
;
A
#
# COMPACT_ATOMS: atom_id res chain seq x y z
N MET A 1 -11.47 -12.65 -80.31
CA MET A 1 -10.43 -13.11 -79.36
C MET A 1 -10.25 -12.07 -78.31
N ASP A 2 -11.26 -11.88 -77.39
CA ASP A 2 -11.15 -10.75 -76.44
C ASP A 2 -11.96 -10.96 -75.11
N LYS A 3 -11.94 -12.14 -74.56
CA LYS A 3 -12.63 -12.46 -73.28
C LYS A 3 -11.73 -12.95 -72.13
N LEU A 4 -10.43 -13.07 -72.35
CA LEU A 4 -9.52 -13.62 -71.32
C LEU A 4 -8.76 -12.61 -70.50
N ASN A 5 -8.83 -11.31 -70.80
CA ASN A 5 -8.02 -10.30 -70.13
C ASN A 5 -8.73 -9.57 -68.93
N HIS A 6 -10.05 -9.75 -68.82
CA HIS A 6 -10.80 -9.04 -67.75
C HIS A 6 -10.86 -9.80 -66.42
N SER A 7 -10.58 -11.13 -66.44
CA SER A 7 -10.63 -11.95 -65.22
C SER A 7 -9.39 -11.80 -64.32
N ARG A 8 -8.23 -11.46 -64.90
CA ARG A 8 -6.95 -11.36 -64.13
C ARG A 8 -6.81 -10.08 -63.32
N SER A 9 -7.49 -9.00 -63.71
CA SER A 9 -7.38 -7.70 -62.98
C SER A 9 -8.18 -7.70 -61.68
N ASN A 10 -9.29 -8.40 -61.64
CA ASN A 10 -10.15 -8.46 -60.43
C ASN A 10 -9.59 -9.38 -59.34
N ALA A 11 -8.84 -10.42 -59.73
CA ALA A 11 -8.16 -11.29 -58.73
C ALA A 11 -6.99 -10.57 -58.04
N ARG A 12 -6.23 -9.75 -58.78
CA ARG A 12 -5.12 -8.98 -58.18
C ARG A 12 -5.61 -7.86 -57.27
N ARG A 13 -6.73 -7.19 -57.57
CA ARG A 13 -7.34 -6.18 -56.71
C ARG A 13 -7.89 -6.76 -55.43
N LYS A 14 -8.52 -7.93 -55.45
CA LYS A 14 -9.03 -8.62 -54.27
C LYS A 14 -7.91 -9.13 -53.34
N LEU A 15 -6.78 -9.60 -53.92
CA LEU A 15 -5.60 -9.99 -53.14
C LEU A 15 -4.91 -8.82 -52.45
N LEU A 16 -4.86 -7.64 -53.09
CA LEU A 16 -4.27 -6.42 -52.49
C LEU A 16 -5.14 -5.85 -51.38
N THR A 17 -6.47 -5.93 -51.46
CA THR A 17 -7.38 -5.47 -50.43
C THR A 17 -7.41 -6.40 -49.20
N LEU A 18 -7.25 -7.71 -49.37
CA LEU A 18 -7.15 -8.65 -48.25
C LEU A 18 -5.83 -8.50 -47.48
N GLY A 19 -4.72 -8.25 -48.20
CA GLY A 19 -3.42 -8.03 -47.60
C GLY A 19 -3.37 -6.74 -46.72
N ALA A 20 -4.01 -5.67 -47.16
CA ALA A 20 -4.08 -4.39 -46.44
C ALA A 20 -4.92 -4.49 -45.17
N ALA A 21 -5.98 -5.30 -45.14
CA ALA A 21 -6.83 -5.48 -43.96
C ALA A 21 -6.15 -6.31 -42.85
N VAL A 22 -5.30 -7.28 -43.19
CA VAL A 22 -4.58 -8.09 -42.21
C VAL A 22 -3.42 -7.31 -41.55
N VAL A 23 -2.72 -6.46 -42.32
CA VAL A 23 -1.64 -5.63 -41.78
C VAL A 23 -2.19 -4.52 -40.86
N GLY A 24 -3.37 -3.96 -41.14
CA GLY A 24 -4.02 -2.96 -40.32
C GLY A 24 -4.48 -3.48 -38.94
N ALA A 25 -4.94 -4.75 -38.89
CA ALA A 25 -5.41 -5.36 -37.64
C ALA A 25 -4.26 -5.71 -36.67
N SER A 26 -3.06 -5.98 -37.17
CA SER A 26 -1.89 -6.32 -36.37
C SER A 26 -1.27 -5.10 -35.66
N LEU A 27 -1.51 -3.87 -36.12
CA LEU A 27 -0.97 -2.66 -35.55
C LEU A 27 -1.77 -2.16 -34.33
N LEU A 28 -3.02 -2.61 -34.16
CA LEU A 28 -3.86 -2.21 -33.03
C LEU A 28 -3.63 -3.06 -31.76
N ALA A 29 -3.04 -4.24 -31.90
CA ALA A 29 -2.76 -5.13 -30.76
C ALA A 29 -1.44 -4.78 -30.02
N SER A 30 -0.62 -3.87 -30.53
CA SER A 30 0.73 -3.60 -30.01
C SER A 30 0.83 -2.46 -29.00
N CYS A 31 -0.26 -1.72 -28.73
CA CYS A 31 -0.19 -0.54 -27.86
C CYS A 31 -0.25 -0.82 -26.36
N SER A 32 -0.69 -2.00 -25.95
CA SER A 32 -0.78 -2.34 -24.53
C SER A 32 0.54 -2.79 -23.89
N SER A 33 1.54 -3.17 -24.68
CA SER A 33 2.85 -3.64 -24.19
C SER A 33 3.87 -2.52 -23.98
N LEU A 34 3.54 -1.27 -24.29
CA LEU A 34 4.45 -0.13 -24.19
C LEU A 34 4.43 0.57 -22.81
N ILE A 35 3.48 0.22 -21.95
CA ILE A 35 3.39 0.80 -20.61
C ILE A 35 4.12 -0.12 -19.63
N GLY A 36 5.39 0.24 -19.36
CA GLY A 36 6.26 -0.49 -18.44
C GLY A 36 5.98 -0.19 -16.96
N PRO A 37 6.77 -0.79 -16.05
CA PRO A 37 6.71 -0.50 -14.63
C PRO A 37 6.86 0.99 -14.32
N ARG A 38 6.21 1.44 -13.26
CA ARG A 38 6.22 2.84 -12.81
C ARG A 38 6.59 2.92 -11.34
N GLN A 39 7.06 4.08 -10.92
CA GLN A 39 7.26 4.39 -9.51
C GLN A 39 6.40 5.60 -9.14
N VAL A 40 5.74 5.50 -7.99
CA VAL A 40 4.92 6.57 -7.42
C VAL A 40 5.43 6.85 -6.02
N GLU A 41 5.65 8.12 -5.72
CA GLU A 41 6.02 8.56 -4.38
C GLU A 41 4.75 8.95 -3.62
N ILE A 42 4.58 8.37 -2.41
CA ILE A 42 3.54 8.74 -1.46
C ILE A 42 4.21 9.60 -0.39
N PRO A 43 4.02 10.92 -0.40
CA PRO A 43 4.69 11.81 0.55
C PRO A 43 4.19 11.62 1.98
N LEU A 44 5.07 11.87 2.96
CA LEU A 44 4.79 11.68 4.39
C LEU A 44 3.49 12.34 4.86
N HIS A 45 3.18 13.55 4.37
CA HIS A 45 1.96 14.25 4.77
C HIS A 45 0.68 13.51 4.35
N LYS A 46 0.68 12.80 3.22
CA LYS A 46 -0.46 11.95 2.80
C LYS A 46 -0.60 10.72 3.69
N LEU A 47 0.53 10.11 4.06
CA LEU A 47 0.55 8.99 4.99
C LEU A 47 0.01 9.40 6.35
N GLN A 48 0.48 10.53 6.89
CA GLN A 48 0.01 11.09 8.15
C GLN A 48 -1.49 11.38 8.11
N ALA A 49 -1.98 12.07 7.09
CA ALA A 49 -3.41 12.34 6.92
C ALA A 49 -4.26 11.06 6.79
N GLY A 50 -3.70 9.99 6.22
CA GLY A 50 -4.33 8.68 6.16
C GLY A 50 -4.49 8.04 7.54
N LEU A 51 -3.46 8.15 8.38
CA LEU A 51 -3.48 7.68 9.76
C LEU A 51 -4.43 8.52 10.63
N ASP A 52 -4.37 9.84 10.53
CA ASP A 52 -5.21 10.76 11.33
C ASP A 52 -6.71 10.46 11.17
N ARG A 53 -7.12 10.03 9.97
CA ARG A 53 -8.52 9.65 9.72
C ARG A 53 -8.96 8.34 10.38
N ARG A 54 -8.02 7.50 10.79
CA ARG A 54 -8.29 6.20 11.43
C ARG A 54 -8.21 6.23 12.93
N PHE A 55 -7.64 7.28 13.47
CA PHE A 55 -7.56 7.49 14.90
C PHE A 55 -8.73 8.38 15.38
N PRO A 56 -9.21 8.21 16.62
CA PRO A 56 -8.71 7.29 17.65
C PRO A 56 -9.03 5.83 17.36
N ILE A 57 -8.13 4.93 17.76
CA ILE A 57 -8.35 3.49 17.77
C ILE A 57 -8.75 3.10 19.19
N ASN A 58 -9.89 2.42 19.31
CA ASN A 58 -10.37 1.91 20.58
C ASN A 58 -10.43 0.37 20.48
N GLU A 59 -9.64 -0.30 21.29
CA GLU A 59 -9.55 -1.75 21.32
C GLU A 59 -9.79 -2.28 22.74
N ARG A 60 -10.48 -3.41 22.82
CA ARG A 60 -10.64 -4.13 24.07
C ARG A 60 -9.67 -5.32 24.12
N LEU A 61 -8.67 -5.20 24.98
CA LEU A 61 -7.62 -6.18 25.17
C LEU A 61 -8.02 -7.22 26.21
N LEU A 62 -7.90 -8.51 25.82
CA LEU A 62 -8.15 -9.64 26.72
C LEU A 62 -9.51 -9.56 27.44
N GLU A 63 -10.49 -8.87 26.83
CA GLU A 63 -11.80 -8.58 27.41
C GLU A 63 -11.77 -7.80 28.75
N LEU A 64 -10.58 -7.37 29.19
CA LEU A 64 -10.34 -6.76 30.50
C LEU A 64 -9.85 -5.33 30.44
N PHE A 65 -9.18 -4.91 29.36
CA PHE A 65 -8.55 -3.60 29.27
C PHE A 65 -9.12 -2.81 28.10
N ASP A 66 -9.70 -1.68 28.36
CA ASP A 66 -10.04 -0.72 27.31
C ASP A 66 -8.77 0.08 26.96
N VAL A 67 -8.31 -0.06 25.72
CA VAL A 67 -7.13 0.63 25.17
C VAL A 67 -7.58 1.65 24.16
N GLN A 68 -7.20 2.89 24.36
CA GLN A 68 -7.41 3.97 23.41
C GLN A 68 -6.06 4.49 22.91
N LEU A 69 -5.89 4.51 21.58
CA LEU A 69 -4.72 5.09 20.92
C LEU A 69 -5.14 6.37 20.21
N THR A 70 -4.39 7.46 20.44
CA THR A 70 -4.66 8.79 19.90
C THR A 70 -3.39 9.45 19.39
N LYS A 71 -3.55 10.55 18.64
CA LYS A 71 -2.47 11.42 18.16
C LYS A 71 -1.32 10.67 17.47
N PRO A 72 -1.60 9.93 16.39
CA PRO A 72 -0.56 9.21 15.67
C PRO A 72 0.44 10.18 15.05
N GLN A 73 1.73 9.91 15.20
CA GLN A 73 2.81 10.64 14.56
C GLN A 73 3.71 9.66 13.81
N LEU A 74 3.74 9.76 12.49
CA LEU A 74 4.54 8.91 11.64
C LEU A 74 5.92 9.52 11.39
N ALA A 75 6.96 8.71 11.50
CA ALA A 75 8.33 9.04 11.15
C ALA A 75 8.93 8.01 10.20
N LEU A 76 9.70 8.47 9.23
CA LEU A 76 10.36 7.61 8.25
C LEU A 76 11.77 7.28 8.74
N GLN A 77 12.19 6.02 8.60
CA GLN A 77 13.51 5.51 8.95
C GLN A 77 14.16 4.85 7.71
N PRO A 78 14.58 5.64 6.72
CA PRO A 78 15.06 5.12 5.43
C PRO A 78 16.30 4.23 5.57
N ASP A 79 17.20 4.53 6.51
CA ASP A 79 18.44 3.77 6.72
C ASP A 79 18.16 2.33 7.22
N GLN A 80 16.98 2.07 7.78
CA GLN A 80 16.54 0.77 8.27
C GLN A 80 15.42 0.16 7.42
N ASP A 81 14.96 0.87 6.38
CA ASP A 81 13.77 0.56 5.59
C ASP A 81 12.54 0.28 6.49
N ARG A 82 12.33 1.17 7.47
CA ARG A 82 11.26 1.07 8.46
C ARG A 82 10.48 2.38 8.56
N VAL A 83 9.31 2.28 9.10
CA VAL A 83 8.54 3.44 9.59
C VAL A 83 8.35 3.31 11.08
N ALA A 84 8.37 4.41 11.78
CA ALA A 84 8.04 4.48 13.19
C ALA A 84 6.73 5.24 13.39
N LEU A 85 5.93 4.78 14.32
CA LEU A 85 4.68 5.42 14.75
C LEU A 85 4.76 5.69 16.25
N ASN A 86 4.53 6.94 16.64
CA ASN A 86 4.36 7.34 18.04
C ASN A 86 2.90 7.67 18.26
N VAL A 87 2.31 7.11 19.32
CA VAL A 87 0.90 7.32 19.69
C VAL A 87 0.79 7.60 21.19
N GLU A 88 -0.19 8.42 21.56
CA GLU A 88 -0.63 8.48 22.94
C GLU A 88 -1.55 7.29 23.22
N ALA A 89 -1.26 6.55 24.28
CA ALA A 89 -2.04 5.40 24.70
C ALA A 89 -2.69 5.67 26.06
N SER A 90 -3.95 5.30 26.18
CA SER A 90 -4.68 5.22 27.46
C SER A 90 -5.14 3.79 27.66
N VAL A 91 -4.83 3.20 28.81
CA VAL A 91 -5.21 1.84 29.18
C VAL A 91 -6.03 1.89 30.45
N ALA A 92 -7.29 1.52 30.38
CA ALA A 92 -8.21 1.52 31.50
C ALA A 92 -8.51 0.08 31.95
N PRO A 93 -7.94 -0.38 33.09
CA PRO A 93 -8.32 -1.64 33.70
C PRO A 93 -9.67 -1.52 34.41
N PRO A 94 -10.44 -2.63 34.56
CA PRO A 94 -11.84 -2.60 35.05
C PRO A 94 -12.03 -2.01 36.46
N PHE A 95 -11.00 -2.07 37.31
CA PHE A 95 -11.12 -1.67 38.72
C PHE A 95 -9.96 -0.80 39.20
N ALA A 96 -9.19 -0.19 38.31
CA ALA A 96 -8.06 0.65 38.65
C ALA A 96 -8.05 1.95 37.82
N ARG A 97 -7.19 2.90 38.21
CA ARG A 97 -7.00 4.14 37.44
C ARG A 97 -6.45 3.81 36.05
N ALA A 98 -6.96 4.51 35.06
CA ALA A 98 -6.38 4.48 33.71
C ALA A 98 -4.92 4.95 33.72
N TRP A 99 -4.09 4.27 32.95
CA TRP A 99 -2.72 4.68 32.68
C TRP A 99 -2.68 5.39 31.34
N THR A 100 -2.00 6.51 31.31
CA THR A 100 -1.77 7.26 30.07
C THR A 100 -0.28 7.37 29.82
N GLY A 101 0.12 7.31 28.56
CA GLY A 101 1.52 7.41 28.21
C GLY A 101 1.73 7.45 26.70
N ASN A 102 2.98 7.33 26.28
CA ASN A 102 3.36 7.29 24.89
C ASN A 102 3.92 5.90 24.53
N VAL A 103 3.51 5.41 23.37
CA VAL A 103 4.04 4.20 22.79
C VAL A 103 4.63 4.54 21.43
N ALA A 104 5.93 4.27 21.27
CA ALA A 104 6.59 4.33 19.98
C ALA A 104 6.88 2.91 19.51
N PHE A 105 6.51 2.61 18.29
CA PHE A 105 6.81 1.35 17.66
C PHE A 105 7.21 1.55 16.20
N SER A 106 7.98 0.62 15.67
CA SER A 106 8.39 0.65 14.28
C SER A 106 8.19 -0.69 13.59
N GLY A 107 8.06 -0.67 12.28
CA GLY A 107 7.91 -1.86 11.47
C GLY A 107 8.41 -1.64 10.05
N ARG A 108 8.69 -2.72 9.36
CA ARG A 108 8.91 -2.72 7.92
C ARG A 108 7.60 -2.58 7.20
N LEU A 109 7.63 -2.07 5.98
CA LEU A 109 6.46 -2.00 5.14
C LEU A 109 6.50 -3.08 4.06
N TYR A 110 5.33 -3.60 3.74
CA TYR A 110 5.15 -4.46 2.58
C TYR A 110 3.86 -4.08 1.85
N VAL A 111 3.78 -4.48 0.60
CA VAL A 111 2.58 -4.30 -0.20
C VAL A 111 1.72 -5.54 -0.08
N ASP A 112 0.44 -5.36 0.22
CA ASP A 112 -0.60 -6.39 0.09
C ASP A 112 -1.43 -6.08 -1.17
N PRO A 113 -1.19 -6.78 -2.29
CA PRO A 113 -1.93 -6.54 -3.53
C PRO A 113 -3.41 -6.88 -3.42
N GLY A 114 -3.77 -7.87 -2.60
CA GLY A 114 -5.16 -8.29 -2.39
C GLY A 114 -6.00 -7.22 -1.69
N ARG A 115 -5.38 -6.47 -0.78
CA ARG A 115 -6.01 -5.35 -0.08
C ARG A 115 -5.78 -4.01 -0.78
N SER A 116 -4.99 -3.97 -1.85
CA SER A 116 -4.49 -2.73 -2.47
C SER A 116 -3.95 -1.76 -1.43
N ALA A 117 -3.10 -2.25 -0.53
CA ALA A 117 -2.66 -1.51 0.64
C ALA A 117 -1.19 -1.73 0.96
N VAL A 118 -0.63 -0.75 1.69
CA VAL A 118 0.65 -0.87 2.37
C VAL A 118 0.39 -1.27 3.80
N MET A 119 0.95 -2.39 4.21
CA MET A 119 0.81 -2.97 5.53
C MET A 119 2.14 -2.91 6.28
N MET A 120 2.07 -3.02 7.61
CA MET A 120 3.26 -3.11 8.45
C MET A 120 3.59 -4.57 8.76
N ALA A 121 4.86 -4.92 8.64
CA ALA A 121 5.42 -6.22 9.04
C ALA A 121 6.45 -6.05 10.15
N GLU A 122 6.68 -7.11 10.92
CA GLU A 122 7.69 -7.15 11.99
C GLU A 122 7.60 -5.92 12.93
N PRO A 123 6.39 -5.61 13.44
CA PRO A 123 6.23 -4.49 14.36
C PRO A 123 6.96 -4.79 15.66
N ARG A 124 7.60 -3.77 16.23
CA ARG A 124 8.27 -3.85 17.53
C ARG A 124 8.04 -2.57 18.31
N VAL A 125 7.91 -2.71 19.62
CA VAL A 125 7.91 -1.55 20.52
C VAL A 125 9.34 -1.04 20.67
N ASP A 126 9.57 0.20 20.25
CA ASP A 126 10.84 0.87 20.42
C ASP A 126 10.91 1.60 21.76
N ARG A 127 9.76 2.13 22.23
CA ARG A 127 9.64 2.85 23.51
C ARG A 127 8.24 2.75 24.08
N LEU A 128 8.17 2.50 25.37
CA LEU A 128 6.94 2.56 26.16
C LEU A 128 7.18 3.51 27.35
N GLN A 129 6.41 4.56 27.46
CA GLN A 129 6.52 5.56 28.53
C GLN A 129 5.18 5.67 29.24
N LEU A 130 5.08 5.14 30.45
CA LEU A 130 3.89 5.14 31.30
C LEU A 130 4.11 5.89 32.62
N GLY A 131 5.28 6.53 32.77
CA GLY A 131 5.66 7.24 33.99
C GLY A 131 6.05 6.30 35.14
N ASN A 132 6.12 4.99 34.93
CA ASN A 132 6.56 4.00 35.91
C ASN A 132 7.48 2.96 35.24
N PRO A 133 8.81 3.03 35.50
CA PRO A 133 9.79 2.14 34.84
C PRO A 133 9.56 0.63 35.08
N GLU A 134 8.99 0.28 36.21
CA GLU A 134 8.73 -1.11 36.54
C GLU A 134 7.51 -1.65 35.77
N ALA A 135 6.45 -0.85 35.66
CA ALA A 135 5.29 -1.13 34.83
C ALA A 135 5.68 -1.18 33.34
N GLU A 136 6.53 -0.28 32.87
CA GLU A 136 7.03 -0.25 31.50
C GLU A 136 7.73 -1.56 31.12
N ARG A 137 8.62 -2.06 31.95
CA ARG A 137 9.32 -3.35 31.72
C ARG A 137 8.37 -4.54 31.67
N ARG A 138 7.39 -4.59 32.58
CA ARG A 138 6.40 -5.68 32.64
C ARG A 138 5.44 -5.63 31.45
N LEU A 139 5.08 -4.47 31.00
CA LEU A 139 4.09 -4.27 29.93
C LEU A 139 4.69 -4.30 28.52
N THR A 140 6.01 -4.22 28.37
CA THR A 140 6.66 -4.23 27.03
C THR A 140 6.34 -5.52 26.25
N SER A 141 6.32 -6.67 26.89
CA SER A 141 5.98 -7.94 26.22
C SER A 141 4.50 -7.97 25.79
N VAL A 142 3.61 -7.48 26.63
CA VAL A 142 2.17 -7.37 26.33
C VAL A 142 1.96 -6.36 25.21
N ALA A 143 2.66 -5.20 25.26
CA ALA A 143 2.60 -4.17 24.23
C ALA A 143 3.09 -4.68 22.86
N ASN A 144 4.13 -5.52 22.82
CA ASN A 144 4.58 -6.14 21.56
C ASN A 144 3.52 -7.07 20.97
N GLY A 145 2.86 -7.87 21.77
CA GLY A 145 1.78 -8.75 21.29
C GLY A 145 0.58 -7.96 20.76
N LEU A 146 0.24 -6.85 21.44
CA LEU A 146 -0.83 -5.95 21.00
C LEU A 146 -0.51 -5.27 19.68
N ILE A 147 0.68 -4.68 19.58
CA ILE A 147 1.11 -3.97 18.38
C ILE A 147 1.16 -4.91 17.17
N ASP A 148 1.58 -6.16 17.36
CA ASP A 148 1.55 -7.16 16.30
C ASP A 148 0.11 -7.45 15.82
N SER A 149 -0.85 -7.49 16.72
CA SER A 149 -2.26 -7.65 16.36
C SER A 149 -2.80 -6.43 15.59
N VAL A 150 -2.59 -5.22 16.14
CA VAL A 150 -3.07 -3.98 15.50
C VAL A 150 -2.41 -3.76 14.14
N ALA A 151 -1.10 -4.01 14.03
CA ALA A 151 -0.37 -3.80 12.79
C ALA A 151 -0.79 -4.72 11.65
N ARG A 152 -1.26 -5.93 11.95
CA ARG A 152 -1.77 -6.87 10.93
C ARG A 152 -3.05 -6.38 10.26
N ASP A 153 -3.88 -5.67 10.97
CA ASP A 153 -5.21 -5.27 10.51
C ASP A 153 -5.29 -3.82 10.07
N LEU A 154 -4.31 -3.00 10.47
CA LEU A 154 -4.27 -1.59 10.16
C LEU A 154 -3.34 -1.31 8.97
N PRO A 155 -3.90 -1.00 7.78
CA PRO A 155 -3.07 -0.56 6.67
C PRO A 155 -2.48 0.83 6.96
N VAL A 156 -1.18 1.01 6.68
CA VAL A 156 -0.51 2.31 6.76
C VAL A 156 -1.00 3.24 5.64
N TYR A 157 -1.28 2.67 4.46
CA TYR A 157 -1.84 3.38 3.32
C TYR A 157 -2.71 2.44 2.49
N THR A 158 -3.82 2.95 1.97
CA THR A 158 -4.70 2.23 1.03
C THR A 158 -4.70 2.98 -0.29
N PHE A 159 -4.45 2.28 -1.38
CA PHE A 159 -4.49 2.85 -2.72
C PHE A 159 -5.95 2.96 -3.18
N ASP A 160 -6.31 4.13 -3.68
CA ASP A 160 -7.54 4.28 -4.42
C ASP A 160 -7.40 3.68 -5.82
N GLN A 161 -8.51 3.26 -6.44
CA GLN A 161 -8.46 2.71 -7.80
C GLN A 161 -7.91 3.70 -8.82
N SER A 162 -8.11 5.00 -8.59
CA SER A 162 -7.55 6.08 -9.42
C SER A 162 -6.02 6.15 -9.33
N ASP A 163 -5.43 5.85 -8.17
CA ASP A 163 -3.98 5.81 -7.97
C ASP A 163 -3.32 4.67 -8.75
N LEU A 164 -4.08 3.59 -8.94
CA LEU A 164 -3.62 2.37 -9.62
C LEU A 164 -4.02 2.32 -11.10
N ARG A 165 -4.58 3.39 -11.67
CA ARG A 165 -5.00 3.43 -13.07
C ARG A 165 -4.31 4.56 -13.80
N TYR A 166 -3.61 4.23 -14.91
CA TYR A 166 -2.94 5.22 -15.74
C TYR A 166 -3.10 4.89 -17.22
N ALA A 167 -3.48 5.89 -18.02
CA ALA A 167 -3.68 5.74 -19.47
C ALA A 167 -4.55 4.53 -19.87
N GLY A 168 -5.58 4.22 -19.06
CA GLY A 168 -6.48 3.08 -19.30
C GLY A 168 -5.94 1.73 -18.84
N VAL A 169 -4.68 1.65 -18.37
CA VAL A 169 -4.06 0.43 -17.85
C VAL A 169 -4.17 0.38 -16.33
N GLN A 170 -4.54 -0.79 -15.82
CA GLN A 170 -4.55 -1.07 -14.38
C GLN A 170 -3.15 -1.49 -13.94
N PHE A 171 -2.70 -0.98 -12.80
CA PHE A 171 -1.44 -1.33 -12.17
C PHE A 171 -1.65 -2.04 -10.84
N VAL A 172 -0.66 -2.85 -10.47
CA VAL A 172 -0.60 -3.54 -9.18
C VAL A 172 0.65 -3.07 -8.46
N PRO A 173 0.57 -2.65 -7.21
CA PRO A 173 1.73 -2.32 -6.41
C PRO A 173 2.51 -3.61 -6.05
N THR A 174 3.83 -3.61 -6.27
CA THR A 174 4.67 -4.80 -6.13
C THR A 174 5.79 -4.65 -5.11
N ARG A 175 6.33 -3.43 -4.96
CA ARG A 175 7.43 -3.15 -4.05
C ARG A 175 7.28 -1.79 -3.40
N ILE A 176 7.80 -1.69 -2.18
CA ILE A 176 7.81 -0.44 -1.44
C ILE A 176 9.21 -0.21 -0.84
N GLN A 177 9.63 1.03 -0.78
CA GLN A 177 10.87 1.47 -0.13
C GLN A 177 10.60 2.74 0.67
N THR A 178 11.19 2.83 1.83
CA THR A 178 11.12 4.03 2.68
C THR A 178 12.18 5.03 2.21
N THR A 179 11.76 6.26 1.91
CA THR A 179 12.65 7.38 1.55
C THR A 179 12.67 8.43 2.66
N ARG A 180 13.41 9.51 2.49
CA ARG A 180 13.44 10.62 3.45
C ARG A 180 12.17 11.48 3.40
N THR A 181 11.44 11.45 2.30
CA THR A 181 10.29 12.33 2.01
C THR A 181 8.97 11.58 2.02
N GLY A 182 9.01 10.24 1.92
CA GLY A 182 7.79 9.43 1.80
C GLY A 182 8.09 7.96 1.56
N LEU A 183 7.19 7.31 0.83
CA LEU A 183 7.32 5.92 0.39
C LEU A 183 7.38 5.89 -1.12
N LEU A 184 8.36 5.20 -1.67
CA LEU A 184 8.47 4.94 -3.10
C LEU A 184 7.85 3.57 -3.40
N VAL A 185 6.77 3.56 -4.18
CA VAL A 185 6.03 2.34 -4.54
C VAL A 185 6.27 2.02 -6.01
N SER A 186 6.71 0.80 -6.28
CA SER A 186 6.81 0.28 -7.65
C SER A 186 5.47 -0.32 -8.06
N LEU A 187 4.99 0.06 -9.23
CA LEU A 187 3.74 -0.39 -9.83
C LEU A 187 4.05 -1.15 -11.12
N GLU A 188 3.46 -2.32 -11.30
CA GLU A 188 3.54 -3.10 -12.52
C GLU A 188 2.17 -3.18 -13.20
N PRO A 189 2.09 -3.19 -14.54
CA PRO A 189 0.82 -3.39 -15.24
C PRO A 189 0.18 -4.73 -14.82
N ALA A 190 -1.12 -4.69 -14.51
CA ALA A 190 -1.87 -5.91 -14.25
C ALA A 190 -1.89 -6.78 -15.51
N LYS A 191 -1.67 -8.06 -15.34
CA LYS A 191 -1.71 -9.06 -16.45
C LYS A 191 -3.13 -9.45 -16.77
#